data_d7a922dda603151b3a400204b8ab9789
#
_entry.id   d7a922dda603151b3a400204b8ab9789
#
_cell.length_a   1.000
_cell.length_b   1.000
_cell.length_c   1.000
_cell.angle_alpha   90.00
_cell.angle_beta   90.00
_cell.angle_gamma   90.00
#
_symmetry.space_group_name_H-M   'P 1'
#
loop_
_entity.id
_entity.type
_entity.pdbx_description
1 polymer ?
#
loop_
_entity_poly.entity_id
_entity_poly.type
_entity_poly.pdbx_seq_one_letter_code
_entity_poly.pdbx_strand_id
1 'polypeptide(L)'
;GTEGLYCGAGGAVRRDTPAEVATEVSINTAYGVERVVRYAYELAMKRRKHITLVHKKNVLVNAGDMWQRIVDRVGEEYPEVTHDYQHIDAATIFLVSDPSRFDVILTDNLFGDILTDEAGAVVGGVGYSASGCINASNEYPSMFEPIHGSAPDIAGQGKANPTAAILSAAMLLRHLGFDDAAARIDTAVEADIEELGSAVRSTDQVGEDILARL
;
A
#
# COMPACT_ATOMS: atom_id res chain seq x y z
N GLY A 1 10.04 3.45 -2.53
CA GLY A 1 10.76 4.33 -3.46
C GLY A 1 11.43 5.51 -2.79
N THR A 2 12.32 6.16 -3.49
CA THR A 2 13.10 7.30 -2.99
C THR A 2 12.62 8.64 -3.56
N GLU A 3 11.49 8.67 -4.23
CA GLU A 3 10.87 9.89 -4.73
C GLU A 3 9.93 10.53 -3.70
N GLY A 4 9.42 11.70 -4.00
CA GLY A 4 8.65 12.52 -3.08
C GLY A 4 9.54 13.15 -2.01
N LEU A 5 9.04 13.24 -0.79
CA LEU A 5 9.78 13.75 0.37
C LEU A 5 10.86 12.78 0.87
N TYR A 6 10.80 11.51 0.49
CA TYR A 6 11.82 10.50 0.79
C TYR A 6 13.13 10.66 0.00
N CYS A 7 13.22 11.65 -0.89
CA CYS A 7 14.45 11.96 -1.62
C CYS A 7 15.58 12.50 -0.72
N GLY A 8 15.27 12.90 0.52
CA GLY A 8 16.25 13.40 1.49
C GLY A 8 16.84 14.76 1.12
N ALA A 9 16.18 15.51 0.23
CA ALA A 9 16.61 16.85 -0.15
C ALA A 9 15.95 17.90 0.76
N GLY A 10 16.75 18.86 1.21
CA GLY A 10 16.29 19.92 2.12
C GLY A 10 17.42 20.41 3.01
N GLY A 11 17.07 21.16 4.04
CA GLY A 11 18.05 21.65 5.01
C GLY A 11 17.47 22.62 6.01
N ALA A 12 18.29 22.99 6.98
CA ALA A 12 17.94 23.98 7.98
C ALA A 12 19.06 25.03 8.10
N VAL A 13 18.67 26.29 8.21
CA VAL A 13 19.57 27.43 8.43
C VAL A 13 19.20 28.16 9.72
N ARG A 14 20.17 28.79 10.37
CA ARG A 14 20.02 29.54 11.64
C ARG A 14 19.42 28.71 12.76
N ARG A 15 19.85 27.45 12.89
CA ARG A 15 19.39 26.51 13.91
C ARG A 15 19.45 27.12 15.32
N ASP A 16 18.50 26.74 16.15
CA ASP A 16 18.39 27.14 17.56
C ASP A 16 18.23 28.67 17.77
N THR A 17 17.72 29.36 16.75
CA THR A 17 17.38 30.79 16.83
C THR A 17 15.92 31.04 16.42
N PRO A 18 15.31 32.19 16.86
CA PRO A 18 13.96 32.55 16.39
C PRO A 18 13.85 32.77 14.87
N ALA A 19 14.99 32.83 14.15
CA ALA A 19 15.06 33.00 12.71
C ALA A 19 15.41 31.69 11.98
N GLU A 20 15.26 30.55 12.63
CA GLU A 20 15.46 29.24 12.03
C GLU A 20 14.48 29.01 10.89
N VAL A 21 14.98 28.47 9.77
CA VAL A 21 14.17 28.05 8.63
C VAL A 21 14.58 26.63 8.27
N ALA A 22 13.61 25.73 8.24
CA ALA A 22 13.76 24.37 7.72
C ALA A 22 13.01 24.23 6.39
N THR A 23 13.60 23.50 5.45
CA THR A 23 13.02 23.22 4.14
C THR A 23 13.11 21.74 3.83
N GLU A 24 12.04 21.18 3.29
CA GLU A 24 12.00 19.83 2.72
C GLU A 24 11.58 19.93 1.26
N VAL A 25 12.23 19.18 0.39
CA VAL A 25 11.97 19.18 -1.06
C VAL A 25 11.35 17.86 -1.48
N SER A 26 10.22 17.93 -2.19
CA SER A 26 9.60 16.76 -2.80
C SER A 26 10.02 16.67 -4.28
N ILE A 27 10.70 15.60 -4.65
CA ILE A 27 11.14 15.34 -6.02
C ILE A 27 10.28 14.22 -6.60
N ASN A 28 9.59 14.51 -7.70
CA ASN A 28 8.78 13.55 -8.44
C ASN A 28 9.25 13.55 -9.89
N THR A 29 9.51 12.38 -10.46
CA THR A 29 9.87 12.26 -11.88
C THR A 29 8.72 11.66 -12.68
N ALA A 30 8.53 12.13 -13.90
CA ALA A 30 7.52 11.54 -14.78
C ALA A 30 7.77 10.04 -15.01
N TYR A 31 9.03 9.64 -15.05
CA TYR A 31 9.44 8.24 -15.18
C TYR A 31 8.98 7.38 -14.00
N GLY A 32 9.20 7.83 -12.76
CA GLY A 32 8.78 7.10 -11.56
C GLY A 32 7.26 7.08 -11.41
N VAL A 33 6.60 8.23 -11.65
CA VAL A 33 5.13 8.33 -11.60
C VAL A 33 4.49 7.42 -12.64
N GLU A 34 4.95 7.42 -13.90
CA GLU A 34 4.37 6.57 -14.94
C GLU A 34 4.49 5.08 -14.62
N ARG A 35 5.60 4.63 -14.04
CA ARG A 35 5.77 3.23 -13.63
C ARG A 35 4.71 2.78 -12.64
N VAL A 36 4.46 3.56 -11.60
CA VAL A 36 3.46 3.20 -10.59
C VAL A 36 2.04 3.35 -11.10
N VAL A 37 1.79 4.33 -11.96
CA VAL A 37 0.49 4.52 -12.63
C VAL A 37 0.15 3.31 -13.50
N ARG A 38 1.07 2.87 -14.35
CA ARG A 38 0.87 1.67 -15.20
C ARG A 38 0.59 0.43 -14.35
N TYR A 39 1.38 0.21 -13.30
CA TYR A 39 1.15 -0.89 -12.38
C TYR A 39 -0.24 -0.85 -11.73
N ALA A 40 -0.71 0.37 -11.35
CA ALA A 40 -2.04 0.53 -10.77
C ALA A 40 -3.16 0.19 -11.78
N TYR A 41 -3.01 0.56 -13.06
CA TYR A 41 -3.97 0.19 -14.10
C TYR A 41 -3.98 -1.33 -14.36
N GLU A 42 -2.82 -1.96 -14.44
CA GLU A 42 -2.70 -3.42 -14.57
C GLU A 42 -3.32 -4.16 -13.39
N LEU A 43 -3.14 -3.64 -12.18
CA LEU A 43 -3.78 -4.17 -10.99
C LEU A 43 -5.30 -4.00 -11.03
N ALA A 44 -5.79 -2.82 -11.39
CA ALA A 44 -7.21 -2.51 -11.48
C ALA A 44 -7.94 -3.38 -12.51
N MET A 45 -7.28 -3.74 -13.63
CA MET A 45 -7.82 -4.68 -14.62
C MET A 45 -8.19 -6.04 -14.04
N LYS A 46 -7.49 -6.47 -12.99
CA LYS A 46 -7.73 -7.73 -12.28
C LYS A 46 -8.69 -7.59 -11.10
N ARG A 47 -9.21 -6.38 -10.85
CA ARG A 47 -10.08 -6.03 -9.72
C ARG A 47 -11.38 -5.41 -10.21
N ARG A 48 -11.95 -4.45 -9.46
CA ARG A 48 -13.23 -3.79 -9.79
C ARG A 48 -13.12 -2.70 -10.86
N LYS A 49 -11.94 -2.54 -11.46
CA LYS A 49 -11.64 -1.61 -12.56
C LYS A 49 -11.85 -0.14 -12.21
N HIS A 50 -11.47 0.24 -10.98
CA HIS A 50 -11.51 1.61 -10.54
C HIS A 50 -10.22 2.03 -9.83
N ILE A 51 -9.70 3.21 -10.17
CA ILE A 51 -8.53 3.82 -9.53
C ILE A 51 -8.93 5.15 -8.91
N THR A 52 -8.61 5.36 -7.64
CA THR A 52 -8.67 6.67 -7.02
C THR A 52 -7.26 7.24 -6.87
N LEU A 53 -6.94 8.29 -7.64
CA LEU A 53 -5.73 9.06 -7.42
C LEU A 53 -5.89 9.90 -6.16
N VAL A 54 -5.11 9.58 -5.13
CA VAL A 54 -5.10 10.34 -3.88
C VAL A 54 -3.85 11.21 -3.82
N HIS A 55 -4.04 12.51 -3.74
CA HIS A 55 -2.93 13.49 -3.69
C HIS A 55 -3.40 14.80 -3.04
N LYS A 56 -2.54 15.81 -2.96
CA LYS A 56 -2.90 17.15 -2.46
C LYS A 56 -2.57 18.20 -3.53
N LYS A 57 -3.15 18.10 -4.71
CA LYS A 57 -2.81 18.92 -5.87
C LYS A 57 -3.12 20.42 -5.72
N ASN A 58 -3.93 20.81 -4.75
CA ASN A 58 -4.15 22.21 -4.39
C ASN A 58 -3.02 22.82 -3.52
N VAL A 59 -2.10 21.99 -3.03
CA VAL A 59 -0.91 22.39 -2.24
C VAL A 59 0.36 22.01 -2.99
N LEU A 60 0.48 20.77 -3.38
CA LEU A 60 1.61 20.24 -4.17
C LEU A 60 1.31 20.40 -5.67
N VAL A 61 1.18 21.66 -6.11
CA VAL A 61 0.61 22.00 -7.44
C VAL A 61 1.39 21.37 -8.60
N ASN A 62 2.73 21.42 -8.56
CA ASN A 62 3.55 20.90 -9.66
C ASN A 62 3.54 19.37 -9.72
N ALA A 63 3.73 18.70 -8.58
CA ALA A 63 3.66 17.25 -8.51
C ALA A 63 2.25 16.75 -8.80
N GLY A 64 1.23 17.36 -8.19
CA GLY A 64 -0.17 16.95 -8.38
C GLY A 64 -0.66 17.12 -9.81
N ASP A 65 -0.24 18.17 -10.54
CA ASP A 65 -0.52 18.32 -11.95
C ASP A 65 0.14 17.22 -12.79
N MET A 66 1.40 16.91 -12.52
CA MET A 66 2.11 15.84 -13.24
C MET A 66 1.47 14.48 -13.00
N TRP A 67 1.11 14.15 -11.75
CA TRP A 67 0.42 12.90 -11.42
C TRP A 67 -0.91 12.79 -12.18
N GLN A 68 -1.74 13.83 -12.15
CA GLN A 68 -3.03 13.84 -12.84
C GLN A 68 -2.86 13.62 -14.35
N ARG A 69 -1.99 14.40 -15.00
CA ARG A 69 -1.76 14.28 -16.45
C ARG A 69 -1.25 12.89 -16.85
N ILE A 70 -0.43 12.25 -16.03
CA ILE A 70 0.07 10.91 -16.33
C ILE A 70 -1.04 9.88 -16.13
N VAL A 71 -1.86 10.01 -15.08
CA VAL A 71 -3.03 9.15 -14.87
C VAL A 71 -4.00 9.26 -16.06
N ASP A 72 -4.35 10.47 -16.47
CA ASP A 72 -5.27 10.71 -17.59
C ASP A 72 -4.72 10.09 -18.89
N ARG A 73 -3.44 10.34 -19.20
CA ARG A 73 -2.78 9.82 -20.41
C ARG A 73 -2.69 8.29 -20.43
N VAL A 74 -2.27 7.67 -19.33
CA VAL A 74 -2.20 6.19 -19.26
C VAL A 74 -3.60 5.59 -19.26
N GLY A 75 -4.58 6.27 -18.67
CA GLY A 75 -5.98 5.85 -18.69
C GLY A 75 -6.57 5.67 -20.10
N GLU A 76 -6.11 6.43 -21.08
CA GLU A 76 -6.51 6.26 -22.48
C GLU A 76 -6.15 4.87 -23.05
N GLU A 77 -5.10 4.24 -22.50
CA GLU A 77 -4.68 2.89 -22.89
C GLU A 77 -5.50 1.77 -22.20
N TYR A 78 -6.28 2.10 -21.15
CA TYR A 78 -7.08 1.17 -20.35
C TYR A 78 -8.56 1.59 -20.29
N PRO A 79 -9.29 1.58 -21.40
CA PRO A 79 -10.65 2.15 -21.49
C PRO A 79 -11.68 1.45 -20.58
N GLU A 80 -11.37 0.27 -20.08
CA GLU A 80 -12.23 -0.46 -19.16
C GLU A 80 -12.06 -0.03 -17.68
N VAL A 81 -11.00 0.72 -17.36
CA VAL A 81 -10.70 1.18 -16.01
C VAL A 81 -11.11 2.64 -15.87
N THR A 82 -11.99 2.91 -14.93
CA THR A 82 -12.35 4.29 -14.57
C THR A 82 -11.37 4.84 -13.54
N HIS A 83 -11.17 6.14 -13.52
CA HIS A 83 -10.40 6.79 -12.46
C HIS A 83 -11.05 8.08 -11.98
N ASP A 84 -10.84 8.39 -10.71
CA ASP A 84 -11.21 9.66 -10.10
C ASP A 84 -10.07 10.23 -9.25
N TYR A 85 -10.32 11.36 -8.62
CA TYR A 85 -9.37 12.06 -7.78
C TYR A 85 -9.98 12.38 -6.42
N GLN A 86 -9.20 12.14 -5.35
CA GLN A 86 -9.54 12.59 -4.00
C GLN A 86 -8.38 13.36 -3.37
N HIS A 87 -8.67 14.42 -2.63
CA HIS A 87 -7.69 14.99 -1.72
C HIS A 87 -7.38 14.01 -0.59
N ILE A 88 -6.11 13.96 -0.15
CA ILE A 88 -5.66 13.04 0.90
C ILE A 88 -6.49 13.17 2.18
N ASP A 89 -6.82 14.38 2.62
CA ASP A 89 -7.64 14.63 3.79
C ASP A 89 -9.09 14.11 3.65
N ALA A 90 -9.66 14.17 2.46
CA ALA A 90 -10.96 13.56 2.19
C ALA A 90 -10.85 12.03 2.09
N ALA A 91 -9.76 11.51 1.51
CA ALA A 91 -9.53 10.07 1.39
C ALA A 91 -9.43 9.40 2.77
N THR A 92 -8.75 10.01 3.76
CA THR A 92 -8.68 9.48 5.13
C THR A 92 -10.07 9.38 5.77
N ILE A 93 -10.92 10.40 5.60
CA ILE A 93 -12.30 10.35 6.11
C ILE A 93 -13.07 9.18 5.48
N PHE A 94 -13.00 9.05 4.16
CA PHE A 94 -13.73 7.99 3.46
C PHE A 94 -13.16 6.60 3.72
N LEU A 95 -11.86 6.47 3.96
CA LEU A 95 -11.26 5.19 4.29
C LEU A 95 -11.82 4.61 5.61
N VAL A 96 -12.17 5.49 6.55
CA VAL A 96 -12.83 5.10 7.81
C VAL A 96 -14.35 4.95 7.66
N SER A 97 -15.01 5.89 6.96
CA SER A 97 -16.49 5.94 6.92
C SER A 97 -17.13 5.08 5.84
N ASP A 98 -16.43 4.86 4.72
CA ASP A 98 -16.90 4.09 3.56
C ASP A 98 -15.70 3.50 2.78
N PRO A 99 -14.95 2.56 3.39
CA PRO A 99 -13.76 1.99 2.75
C PRO A 99 -14.07 1.22 1.47
N SER A 100 -15.30 0.72 1.33
CA SER A 100 -15.73 -0.08 0.18
C SER A 100 -15.74 0.68 -1.15
N ARG A 101 -15.74 2.01 -1.10
CA ARG A 101 -15.68 2.87 -2.29
C ARG A 101 -14.34 2.77 -3.05
N PHE A 102 -13.26 2.44 -2.33
CA PHE A 102 -11.94 2.33 -2.93
C PHE A 102 -11.70 0.92 -3.48
N ASP A 103 -11.19 0.83 -4.70
CA ASP A 103 -10.69 -0.41 -5.29
C ASP A 103 -9.16 -0.40 -5.32
N VAL A 104 -8.57 0.46 -6.13
CA VAL A 104 -7.13 0.72 -6.15
C VAL A 104 -6.87 2.17 -5.78
N ILE A 105 -6.16 2.39 -4.69
CA ILE A 105 -5.68 3.72 -4.31
C ILE A 105 -4.29 3.91 -4.92
N LEU A 106 -4.15 4.93 -5.75
CA LEU A 106 -2.90 5.34 -6.35
C LEU A 106 -2.44 6.65 -5.72
N THR A 107 -1.21 6.68 -5.19
CA THR A 107 -0.73 7.86 -4.48
C THR A 107 0.80 7.94 -4.48
N ASP A 108 1.36 9.06 -4.00
CA ASP A 108 2.80 9.20 -3.79
C ASP A 108 3.27 8.43 -2.54
N ASN A 109 4.60 8.41 -2.35
CA ASN A 109 5.21 7.63 -1.28
C ASN A 109 4.73 8.08 0.12
N LEU A 110 4.73 9.38 0.43
CA LEU A 110 4.39 9.86 1.77
C LEU A 110 2.92 9.62 2.10
N PHE A 111 2.02 9.97 1.19
CA PHE A 111 0.59 9.74 1.43
C PHE A 111 0.25 8.26 1.43
N GLY A 112 0.95 7.45 0.64
CA GLY A 112 0.81 6.00 0.65
C GLY A 112 1.19 5.37 1.98
N ASP A 113 2.31 5.78 2.57
CA ASP A 113 2.75 5.34 3.88
C ASP A 113 1.69 5.60 4.97
N ILE A 114 1.15 6.81 4.99
CA ILE A 114 0.10 7.20 5.95
C ILE A 114 -1.21 6.41 5.71
N LEU A 115 -1.65 6.33 4.45
CA LEU A 115 -2.92 5.67 4.11
C LEU A 115 -2.87 4.15 4.33
N THR A 116 -1.72 3.50 4.13
CA THR A 116 -1.61 2.06 4.35
C THR A 116 -1.72 1.69 5.83
N ASP A 117 -1.19 2.51 6.72
CA ASP A 117 -1.35 2.30 8.18
C ASP A 117 -2.80 2.50 8.62
N GLU A 118 -3.46 3.55 8.11
CA GLU A 118 -4.88 3.77 8.37
C GLU A 118 -5.75 2.64 7.82
N ALA A 119 -5.50 2.20 6.59
CA ALA A 119 -6.19 1.05 6.00
C ALA A 119 -5.97 -0.22 6.81
N GLY A 120 -4.74 -0.46 7.27
CA GLY A 120 -4.41 -1.57 8.16
C GLY A 120 -5.24 -1.55 9.45
N ALA A 121 -5.41 -0.38 10.05
CA ALA A 121 -6.25 -0.22 11.24
C ALA A 121 -7.73 -0.51 10.94
N VAL A 122 -8.24 -0.05 9.80
CA VAL A 122 -9.64 -0.27 9.37
C VAL A 122 -9.95 -1.76 9.13
N VAL A 123 -9.00 -2.52 8.60
CA VAL A 123 -9.19 -3.96 8.33
C VAL A 123 -8.91 -4.86 9.54
N GLY A 124 -8.61 -4.29 10.70
CA GLY A 124 -8.44 -5.05 11.94
C GLY A 124 -7.01 -5.05 12.51
N GLY A 125 -6.11 -4.33 11.90
CA GLY A 125 -4.73 -4.12 12.37
C GLY A 125 -3.66 -4.52 11.37
N VAL A 126 -2.44 -4.03 11.61
CA VAL A 126 -1.28 -4.23 10.73
C VAL A 126 -0.86 -5.71 10.57
N GLY A 127 -1.30 -6.59 11.49
CA GLY A 127 -1.07 -8.03 11.39
C GLY A 127 -1.81 -8.73 10.25
N TYR A 128 -2.72 -8.02 9.55
CA TYR A 128 -3.45 -8.51 8.38
C TYR A 128 -2.96 -7.89 7.06
N SER A 129 -1.99 -7.00 7.11
CA SER A 129 -1.59 -6.21 5.94
C SER A 129 -0.30 -6.71 5.32
N ALA A 130 -0.42 -7.31 4.13
CA ALA A 130 0.71 -7.70 3.29
C ALA A 130 1.23 -6.51 2.47
N SER A 131 2.51 -6.54 2.12
CA SER A 131 3.17 -5.53 1.34
C SER A 131 4.13 -6.12 0.30
N GLY A 132 4.47 -5.34 -0.72
CA GLY A 132 5.45 -5.71 -1.71
C GLY A 132 6.13 -4.50 -2.35
N CYS A 133 7.46 -4.53 -2.40
CA CYS A 133 8.26 -3.66 -3.24
C CYS A 133 8.44 -4.35 -4.60
N ILE A 134 7.60 -3.98 -5.58
CA ILE A 134 7.54 -4.66 -6.87
C ILE A 134 8.35 -3.90 -7.91
N ASN A 135 9.29 -4.59 -8.56
CA ASN A 135 9.94 -4.11 -9.76
C ASN A 135 9.15 -4.55 -10.99
N ALA A 136 8.33 -3.63 -11.53
CA ALA A 136 7.47 -3.93 -12.67
C ALA A 136 8.24 -4.27 -13.96
N SER A 137 9.52 -3.88 -14.10
CA SER A 137 10.36 -4.26 -15.25
C SER A 137 10.95 -5.65 -15.15
N ASN A 138 10.91 -6.28 -13.98
CA ASN A 138 11.55 -7.56 -13.66
C ASN A 138 13.08 -7.60 -13.89
N GLU A 139 13.73 -6.45 -14.03
CA GLU A 139 15.20 -6.38 -14.17
C GLU A 139 15.93 -6.66 -12.85
N TYR A 140 15.25 -6.44 -11.73
CA TYR A 140 15.74 -6.68 -10.37
C TYR A 140 14.68 -7.44 -9.57
N PRO A 141 15.08 -8.17 -8.52
CA PRO A 141 14.12 -8.90 -7.69
C PRO A 141 13.13 -7.96 -6.99
N SER A 142 11.89 -8.44 -6.88
CA SER A 142 10.87 -7.85 -6.01
C SER A 142 10.98 -8.42 -4.59
N MET A 143 10.45 -7.71 -3.60
CA MET A 143 10.45 -8.13 -2.20
C MET A 143 9.02 -8.08 -1.66
N PHE A 144 8.66 -9.06 -0.84
CA PHE A 144 7.33 -9.17 -0.23
C PHE A 144 7.48 -9.38 1.26
N GLU A 145 6.78 -8.57 2.05
CA GLU A 145 6.87 -8.57 3.51
C GLU A 145 5.58 -8.00 4.12
N PRO A 146 5.28 -8.28 5.40
CA PRO A 146 4.27 -7.53 6.15
C PRO A 146 4.59 -6.04 6.21
N ILE A 147 3.57 -5.19 6.32
CA ILE A 147 3.82 -3.75 6.53
C ILE A 147 4.37 -3.44 7.94
N HIS A 148 4.08 -4.30 8.91
CA HIS A 148 4.55 -4.11 10.29
C HIS A 148 6.04 -4.40 10.45
N GLY A 149 6.69 -3.72 11.39
CA GLY A 149 8.09 -3.94 11.76
C GLY A 149 8.29 -5.17 12.66
N SER A 150 9.46 -5.26 13.26
CA SER A 150 9.92 -6.40 14.06
C SER A 150 9.26 -6.56 15.45
N ALA A 151 8.55 -5.53 15.94
CA ALA A 151 7.85 -5.51 17.23
C ALA A 151 8.67 -6.13 18.40
N PRO A 152 9.84 -5.57 18.74
CA PRO A 152 10.77 -6.17 19.69
C PRO A 152 10.15 -6.40 21.07
N ASP A 153 9.14 -5.61 21.45
CA ASP A 153 8.46 -5.69 22.74
C ASP A 153 7.68 -7.00 22.95
N ILE A 154 7.30 -7.67 21.86
CA ILE A 154 6.57 -8.95 21.89
C ILE A 154 7.38 -10.12 21.32
N ALA A 155 8.65 -9.91 21.00
CA ALA A 155 9.51 -10.94 20.46
C ALA A 155 9.60 -12.15 21.42
N GLY A 156 9.44 -13.36 20.88
CA GLY A 156 9.47 -14.62 21.64
C GLY A 156 8.21 -14.90 22.49
N GLN A 157 7.20 -14.04 22.47
CA GLN A 157 5.99 -14.22 23.26
C GLN A 157 4.86 -14.98 22.53
N GLY A 158 5.03 -15.33 21.25
CA GLY A 158 4.01 -16.02 20.46
C GLY A 158 2.71 -15.21 20.29
N LYS A 159 2.79 -13.88 20.26
CA LYS A 159 1.63 -12.97 20.19
C LYS A 159 1.42 -12.34 18.81
N ALA A 160 2.45 -12.27 17.99
CA ALA A 160 2.35 -11.65 16.66
C ALA A 160 1.37 -12.43 15.78
N ASN A 161 0.48 -11.71 15.08
CA ASN A 161 -0.41 -12.33 14.11
C ASN A 161 0.39 -12.63 12.82
N PRO A 162 0.49 -13.90 12.36
CA PRO A 162 1.28 -14.26 11.20
C PRO A 162 0.57 -14.04 9.86
N THR A 163 -0.70 -13.63 9.86
CA THR A 163 -1.55 -13.52 8.67
C THR A 163 -0.93 -12.61 7.61
N ALA A 164 -0.37 -11.46 8.01
CA ALA A 164 0.30 -10.55 7.07
C ALA A 164 1.49 -11.21 6.34
N ALA A 165 2.27 -12.04 7.05
CA ALA A 165 3.38 -12.77 6.45
C ALA A 165 2.88 -13.87 5.48
N ILE A 166 1.81 -14.57 5.83
CA ILE A 166 1.17 -15.58 4.99
C ILE A 166 0.60 -14.95 3.72
N LEU A 167 -0.09 -13.81 3.84
CA LEU A 167 -0.59 -13.05 2.68
C LEU A 167 0.54 -12.47 1.82
N SER A 168 1.66 -12.07 2.43
CA SER A 168 2.85 -11.64 1.67
C SER A 168 3.43 -12.79 0.84
N ALA A 169 3.41 -14.02 1.37
CA ALA A 169 3.78 -15.21 0.60
C ALA A 169 2.79 -15.47 -0.56
N ALA A 170 1.49 -15.27 -0.35
CA ALA A 170 0.50 -15.34 -1.45
C ALA A 170 0.77 -14.29 -2.53
N MET A 171 1.10 -13.05 -2.14
CA MET A 171 1.51 -12.01 -3.10
C MET A 171 2.76 -12.41 -3.90
N LEU A 172 3.77 -12.99 -3.24
CA LEU A 172 4.96 -13.50 -3.91
C LEU A 172 4.61 -14.61 -4.92
N LEU A 173 3.80 -15.58 -4.54
CA LEU A 173 3.36 -16.66 -5.43
C LEU A 173 2.63 -16.10 -6.66
N ARG A 174 1.73 -15.15 -6.47
CA ARG A 174 1.02 -14.49 -7.56
C ARG A 174 1.98 -13.73 -8.49
N HIS A 175 2.96 -13.05 -7.93
CA HIS A 175 3.99 -12.36 -8.71
C HIS A 175 4.83 -13.33 -9.58
N LEU A 176 5.03 -14.56 -9.10
CA LEU A 176 5.74 -15.61 -9.82
C LEU A 176 4.84 -16.41 -10.78
N GLY A 177 3.55 -16.09 -10.89
CA GLY A 177 2.61 -16.78 -11.78
C GLY A 177 1.98 -18.04 -11.19
N PHE A 178 2.10 -18.28 -9.89
CA PHE A 178 1.44 -19.40 -9.17
C PHE A 178 0.08 -18.97 -8.62
N ASP A 179 -0.81 -18.49 -9.51
CA ASP A 179 -2.08 -17.88 -9.13
C ASP A 179 -2.99 -18.82 -8.33
N ASP A 180 -3.06 -20.11 -8.72
CA ASP A 180 -3.87 -21.10 -8.01
C ASP A 180 -3.39 -21.33 -6.56
N ALA A 181 -2.09 -21.40 -6.36
CA ALA A 181 -1.51 -21.53 -5.02
C ALA A 181 -1.77 -20.28 -4.16
N ALA A 182 -1.62 -19.10 -4.75
CA ALA A 182 -1.93 -17.84 -4.09
C ALA A 182 -3.42 -17.76 -3.70
N ALA A 183 -4.33 -18.11 -4.60
CA ALA A 183 -5.77 -18.09 -4.36
C ALA A 183 -6.19 -19.05 -3.23
N ARG A 184 -5.56 -20.22 -3.12
CA ARG A 184 -5.82 -21.16 -2.01
C ARG A 184 -5.44 -20.54 -0.67
N ILE A 185 -4.29 -19.86 -0.60
CA ILE A 185 -3.86 -19.17 0.63
C ILE A 185 -4.85 -18.05 0.97
N ASP A 186 -5.23 -17.22 0.00
CA ASP A 186 -6.20 -16.14 0.24
C ASP A 186 -7.53 -16.70 0.80
N THR A 187 -8.07 -17.75 0.17
CA THR A 187 -9.32 -18.38 0.62
C THR A 187 -9.20 -18.96 2.04
N ALA A 188 -8.06 -19.60 2.36
CA ALA A 188 -7.84 -20.15 3.70
C ALA A 188 -7.75 -19.04 4.77
N VAL A 189 -7.10 -17.92 4.43
CA VAL A 189 -6.99 -16.75 5.31
C VAL A 189 -8.34 -16.06 5.48
N GLU A 190 -9.10 -15.87 4.41
CA GLU A 190 -10.45 -15.29 4.47
C GLU A 190 -11.37 -16.11 5.38
N ALA A 191 -11.40 -17.42 5.22
CA ALA A 191 -12.18 -18.31 6.07
C ALA A 191 -11.75 -18.27 7.54
N ASP A 192 -10.45 -18.19 7.82
CA ASP A 192 -9.92 -18.04 9.18
C ASP A 192 -10.34 -16.71 9.82
N ILE A 193 -10.28 -15.63 9.08
CA ILE A 193 -10.72 -14.30 9.56
C ILE A 193 -12.22 -14.28 9.85
N GLU A 194 -13.04 -14.85 8.97
CA GLU A 194 -14.50 -14.91 9.16
C GLU A 194 -14.91 -15.72 10.38
N GLU A 195 -14.26 -16.86 10.59
CA GLU A 195 -14.63 -17.79 11.68
C GLU A 195 -14.00 -17.41 13.02
N LEU A 196 -12.74 -17.01 13.03
CA LEU A 196 -11.90 -16.89 14.22
C LEU A 196 -11.18 -15.53 14.36
N GLY A 197 -11.41 -14.57 13.48
CA GLY A 197 -10.67 -13.31 13.44
C GLY A 197 -10.73 -12.48 14.74
N SER A 198 -11.79 -12.63 15.53
CA SER A 198 -11.93 -11.96 16.83
C SER A 198 -11.37 -12.77 18.02
N ALA A 199 -10.92 -14.00 17.79
CA ALA A 199 -10.40 -14.86 18.86
C ALA A 199 -8.97 -14.49 19.25
N VAL A 200 -8.68 -14.53 20.54
CA VAL A 200 -7.30 -14.37 21.04
C VAL A 200 -6.55 -15.69 20.87
N ARG A 201 -5.62 -15.72 19.93
CA ARG A 201 -4.83 -16.91 19.58
C ARG A 201 -3.34 -16.60 19.60
N SER A 202 -2.50 -17.61 19.82
CA SER A 202 -1.05 -17.47 19.64
C SER A 202 -0.68 -17.44 18.17
N THR A 203 0.56 -16.98 17.87
CA THR A 203 1.13 -17.00 16.52
C THR A 203 1.02 -18.37 15.86
N ASP A 204 1.40 -19.42 16.62
CA ASP A 204 1.37 -20.80 16.12
C ASP A 204 -0.05 -21.28 15.86
N GLN A 205 -1.00 -20.99 16.75
CA GLN A 205 -2.41 -21.37 16.57
C GLN A 205 -3.01 -20.76 15.30
N VAL A 206 -2.77 -19.47 15.04
CA VAL A 206 -3.25 -18.83 13.80
C VAL A 206 -2.64 -19.50 12.57
N GLY A 207 -1.34 -19.79 12.61
CA GLY A 207 -0.65 -20.47 11.51
C GLY A 207 -1.20 -21.88 11.25
N GLU A 208 -1.42 -22.68 12.30
CA GLU A 208 -2.00 -24.02 12.21
C GLU A 208 -3.44 -24.03 11.73
N ASP A 209 -4.26 -23.08 12.21
CA ASP A 209 -5.66 -22.95 11.80
C ASP A 209 -5.78 -22.59 10.31
N ILE A 210 -4.93 -21.69 9.79
CA ILE A 210 -4.88 -21.36 8.37
C ILE A 210 -4.37 -22.55 7.55
N LEU A 211 -3.32 -23.24 8.02
CA LEU A 211 -2.77 -24.41 7.34
C LEU A 211 -3.80 -25.54 7.22
N ALA A 212 -4.63 -25.73 8.23
CA ALA A 212 -5.69 -26.75 8.21
C ALA A 212 -6.79 -26.49 7.18
N ARG A 213 -6.87 -25.26 6.65
CA ARG A 213 -7.85 -24.83 5.63
C ARG A 213 -7.28 -24.84 4.19
N LEU A 214 -5.97 -25.04 4.04
CA LEU A 214 -5.31 -25.16 2.74
C LEU A 214 -5.57 -26.55 2.09
#